data_b5fe120756adbb7439dd428db8165c33
#
_entry.id   b5fe120756adbb7439dd428db8165c33
#
_cell.length_a   1.000
_cell.length_b   1.000
_cell.length_c   1.000
_cell.angle_alpha   90.00
_cell.angle_beta   90.00
_cell.angle_gamma   90.00
#
_symmetry.space_group_name_H-M   'P 1'
#
loop_
_entity.id
_entity.type
_entity.pdbx_description
1 polymer ?
#
loop_
_entity_poly.entity_id
_entity_poly.type
_entity_poly.pdbx_seq_one_letter_code
_entity_poly.pdbx_strand_id
1 'polypeptide(L)'
;MSSSRDCDTYGVAVNIPPEFADKLMDAVDSVMEPVYPGYRRCFYYYPVKGTWKTMESAKPYDGVPGEITVADEIRIKFVCRKEDIAAVLRKIREVHPYEEPAIDVVPQIGWKELIPSL
;
A
#
# COMPACT_ATOMS: atom_id res chain seq x y z
N MET A 1 20.99 15.82 5.87
CA MET A 1 20.68 15.42 6.10
C MET A 1 20.03 15.01 6.02
N SER A 2 19.94 14.43 5.99
CA SER A 2 19.42 13.85 6.05
C SER A 2 19.17 13.04 6.15
N SER A 3 18.93 12.84 6.39
CA SER A 3 18.66 12.01 6.54
C SER A 3 18.27 11.32 6.25
N SER A 4 18.09 11.16 6.25
CA SER A 4 17.78 10.56 5.83
C SER A 4 17.56 9.97 5.15
N ARG A 5 17.10 10.61 4.92
CA ARG A 5 16.81 9.98 4.17
C ARG A 5 17.31 8.76 3.99
N ASP A 6 17.74 8.50 4.50
CA ASP A 6 18.71 7.45 4.59
C ASP A 6 18.11 6.09 4.76
N CYS A 7 16.87 5.91 4.34
CA CYS A 7 16.21 4.64 4.37
C CYS A 7 16.35 3.97 3.02
N ASP A 8 16.69 2.68 3.00
CA ASP A 8 16.76 1.90 1.78
C ASP A 8 15.41 1.30 1.41
N THR A 9 14.45 1.37 2.31
CA THR A 9 13.14 0.76 2.12
C THR A 9 12.02 1.68 2.57
N TYR A 10 10.82 1.40 2.05
CA TYR A 10 9.59 2.05 2.50
C TYR A 10 8.58 1.00 2.94
N GLY A 11 7.88 1.29 4.03
CA GLY A 11 6.69 0.54 4.40
C GLY A 11 5.50 1.14 3.70
N VAL A 12 4.69 0.31 3.07
CA VAL A 12 3.50 0.72 2.32
C VAL A 12 2.28 0.05 2.93
N ALA A 13 1.21 0.81 3.11
CA ALA A 13 -0.06 0.27 3.53
C ALA A 13 -1.16 0.81 2.63
N VAL A 14 -2.07 -0.05 2.20
CA VAL A 14 -3.17 0.34 1.33
C VAL A 14 -4.44 -0.37 1.77
N ASN A 15 -5.55 0.39 1.80
CA ASN A 15 -6.86 -0.17 2.07
C ASN A 15 -7.57 -0.35 0.72
N ILE A 16 -8.17 -1.52 0.50
CA ILE A 16 -8.75 -1.85 -0.80
C ILE A 16 -9.97 -2.77 -0.58
N PRO A 17 -11.00 -2.70 -1.44
CA PRO A 17 -12.10 -3.65 -1.33
C PRO A 17 -11.60 -5.08 -1.40
N PRO A 18 -12.17 -6.01 -0.62
CA PRO A 18 -11.65 -7.38 -0.53
C PRO A 18 -11.49 -8.09 -1.87
N GLU A 19 -12.39 -7.86 -2.80
CA GLU A 19 -12.37 -8.53 -4.09
C GLU A 19 -11.18 -8.13 -4.97
N PHE A 20 -10.48 -7.04 -4.63
CA PHE A 20 -9.30 -6.59 -5.37
C PHE A 20 -7.98 -6.96 -4.68
N ALA A 21 -8.02 -7.57 -3.50
CA ALA A 21 -6.83 -7.77 -2.69
C ALA A 21 -5.78 -8.65 -3.38
N ASP A 22 -6.19 -9.81 -3.90
CA ASP A 22 -5.25 -10.71 -4.57
C ASP A 22 -4.67 -10.09 -5.82
N LYS A 23 -5.51 -9.41 -6.59
CA LYS A 23 -5.07 -8.73 -7.82
C LYS A 23 -4.04 -7.65 -7.49
N LEU A 24 -4.25 -6.91 -6.41
CA LEU A 24 -3.29 -5.88 -5.98
C LEU A 24 -1.95 -6.50 -5.61
N MET A 25 -1.96 -7.56 -4.80
CA MET A 25 -0.73 -8.22 -4.38
C MET A 25 0.05 -8.77 -5.56
N ASP A 26 -0.63 -9.41 -6.50
CA ASP A 26 0.02 -9.92 -7.71
C ASP A 26 0.64 -8.79 -8.54
N ALA A 27 -0.11 -7.70 -8.72
CA ALA A 27 0.35 -6.58 -9.53
C ALA A 27 1.56 -5.88 -8.90
N VAL A 28 1.51 -5.64 -7.59
CA VAL A 28 2.61 -5.00 -6.87
C VAL A 28 3.86 -5.89 -6.90
N ASP A 29 3.69 -7.20 -6.65
CA ASP A 29 4.82 -8.11 -6.69
C ASP A 29 5.53 -8.10 -8.04
N SER A 30 4.78 -7.91 -9.12
CA SER A 30 5.34 -7.93 -10.47
C SER A 30 6.30 -6.78 -10.76
N VAL A 31 6.28 -5.70 -9.98
CA VAL A 31 7.10 -4.51 -10.22
C VAL A 31 8.10 -4.23 -9.11
N MET A 32 8.31 -5.15 -8.20
CA MET A 32 9.28 -4.93 -7.12
C MET A 32 10.23 -6.11 -6.98
N GLU A 33 11.46 -5.80 -6.57
CA GLU A 33 12.46 -6.81 -6.26
C GLU A 33 12.31 -7.26 -4.81
N PRO A 34 12.69 -8.49 -4.50
CA PRO A 34 12.60 -8.98 -3.12
C PRO A 34 13.40 -8.13 -2.15
N VAL A 35 12.79 -7.77 -1.03
CA VAL A 35 13.48 -7.14 0.09
C VAL A 35 14.14 -8.20 0.95
N TYR A 36 13.50 -9.35 1.09
CA TYR A 36 14.00 -10.47 1.89
C TYR A 36 14.57 -11.53 0.94
N PRO A 37 15.90 -11.78 1.00
CA PRO A 37 16.53 -12.70 0.05
C PRO A 37 15.86 -14.07 0.03
N GLY A 38 15.47 -14.49 -1.17
CA GLY A 38 14.82 -15.79 -1.35
C GLY A 38 13.30 -15.79 -1.23
N TYR A 39 12.70 -14.65 -0.94
CA TYR A 39 11.25 -14.59 -0.73
C TYR A 39 10.62 -13.45 -1.53
N ARG A 40 9.54 -13.78 -2.22
CA ARG A 40 8.70 -12.82 -2.95
C ARG A 40 7.32 -12.81 -2.35
N ARG A 41 6.53 -11.79 -2.72
CA ARG A 41 5.13 -11.66 -2.35
C ARG A 41 4.93 -11.69 -0.83
N CYS A 42 5.80 -10.95 -0.14
CA CYS A 42 5.77 -10.86 1.33
C CYS A 42 4.82 -9.75 1.73
N PHE A 43 3.58 -10.11 1.95
CA PHE A 43 2.52 -9.20 2.40
C PHE A 43 1.92 -9.73 3.69
N TYR A 44 1.37 -8.83 4.50
CA TYR A 44 0.43 -9.23 5.53
C TYR A 44 -0.77 -8.31 5.46
N TYR A 45 -1.92 -8.83 5.86
CA TYR A 45 -3.16 -8.09 5.67
C TYR A 45 -4.21 -8.51 6.67
N TYR A 46 -5.17 -7.62 6.88
CA TYR A 46 -6.25 -7.87 7.83
C TYR A 46 -7.48 -7.05 7.43
N PRO A 47 -8.69 -7.54 7.84
CA PRO A 47 -9.91 -6.81 7.50
C PRO A 47 -10.05 -5.54 8.35
N VAL A 48 -10.60 -4.50 7.72
CA VAL A 48 -10.92 -3.24 8.37
C VAL A 48 -12.26 -2.73 7.86
N LYS A 49 -12.81 -1.75 8.55
CA LYS A 49 -13.97 -0.99 8.07
C LYS A 49 -13.47 0.37 7.65
N GLY A 50 -13.72 0.74 6.39
CA GLY A 50 -13.48 2.09 5.93
C GLY A 50 -14.77 2.89 5.99
N THR A 51 -14.66 4.18 6.24
CA THR A 51 -15.84 5.04 6.22
C THR A 51 -15.48 6.41 5.64
N TRP A 52 -16.41 6.98 4.90
CA TRP A 52 -16.24 8.29 4.31
C TRP A 52 -17.61 8.88 3.98
N LYS A 53 -17.63 10.20 3.71
CA LYS A 53 -18.81 10.88 3.21
C LYS A 53 -18.49 11.41 1.82
N THR A 54 -19.24 10.96 0.82
CA THR A 54 -19.05 11.39 -0.55
C THR A 54 -19.58 12.81 -0.74
N MET A 55 -18.78 13.66 -1.37
CA MET A 55 -19.19 15.03 -1.69
C MET A 55 -19.71 15.09 -3.12
N GLU A 56 -20.45 16.17 -3.45
CA GLU A 56 -21.05 16.32 -4.77
C GLU A 56 -20.03 16.33 -5.91
N SER A 57 -18.81 16.77 -5.65
CA SER A 57 -17.76 16.87 -6.67
C SER A 57 -17.11 15.53 -7.01
N ALA A 58 -17.36 14.48 -6.23
CA ALA A 58 -16.67 13.20 -6.36
C ALA A 58 -17.41 12.24 -7.28
N LYS A 59 -16.66 11.30 -7.86
CA LYS A 59 -17.20 10.19 -8.65
C LYS A 59 -16.74 8.88 -8.01
N PRO A 60 -17.45 8.44 -6.95
CA PRO A 60 -16.96 7.31 -6.17
C PRO A 60 -17.19 5.96 -6.84
N TYR A 61 -16.30 5.01 -6.54
CA TYR A 61 -16.54 3.60 -6.83
C TYR A 61 -17.71 3.09 -5.99
N ASP A 62 -17.78 3.53 -4.72
CA ASP A 62 -18.84 3.16 -3.77
C ASP A 62 -19.24 4.40 -2.98
N GLY A 63 -20.53 4.59 -2.81
CA GLY A 63 -21.06 5.71 -2.04
C GLY A 63 -22.01 6.60 -2.85
N VAL A 64 -22.79 7.37 -2.13
CA VAL A 64 -23.78 8.30 -2.68
C VAL A 64 -23.45 9.70 -2.13
N PRO A 65 -23.42 10.73 -3.00
CA PRO A 65 -23.15 12.09 -2.52
C PRO A 65 -24.07 12.48 -1.37
N GLY A 66 -23.46 13.06 -0.33
CA GLY A 66 -24.18 13.50 0.87
C GLY A 66 -24.40 12.43 1.92
N GLU A 67 -24.07 11.17 1.63
CA GLU A 67 -24.28 10.07 2.56
C GLU A 67 -22.96 9.52 3.09
N ILE A 68 -23.01 8.99 4.31
CA ILE A 68 -21.85 8.30 4.92
C ILE A 68 -21.88 6.86 4.46
N THR A 69 -20.78 6.42 3.88
CA THR A 69 -20.58 5.02 3.48
C THR A 69 -19.71 4.32 4.51
N VAL A 70 -20.03 3.07 4.81
CA VAL A 70 -19.17 2.17 5.60
C VAL A 70 -18.95 0.94 4.74
N ALA A 71 -17.71 0.61 4.48
CA ALA A 71 -17.37 -0.49 3.59
C ALA A 71 -16.38 -1.45 4.25
N ASP A 72 -16.51 -2.74 3.90
CA ASP A 72 -15.50 -3.72 4.26
C ASP A 72 -14.29 -3.53 3.35
N GLU A 73 -13.11 -3.51 3.95
CA GLU A 73 -11.86 -3.36 3.21
C GLU A 73 -10.81 -4.31 3.79
N ILE A 74 -9.77 -4.55 3.01
CA ILE A 74 -8.58 -5.25 3.47
C ILE A 74 -7.46 -4.21 3.53
N ARG A 75 -6.76 -4.15 4.65
CA ARG A 75 -5.54 -3.34 4.76
C ARG A 75 -4.36 -4.23 4.50
N ILE A 76 -3.63 -3.94 3.41
CA ILE A 76 -2.47 -4.72 2.97
C ILE A 76 -1.23 -3.92 3.29
N LYS A 77 -0.24 -4.57 3.93
CA LYS A 77 1.02 -3.92 4.32
C LYS A 77 2.19 -4.73 3.79
N PHE A 78 3.21 -4.02 3.35
CA PHE A 78 4.42 -4.63 2.84
C PHE A 78 5.56 -3.63 2.84
N VAL A 79 6.76 -4.12 2.55
CA VAL A 79 7.96 -3.30 2.47
C VAL A 79 8.49 -3.41 1.03
N CYS A 80 8.92 -2.29 0.46
CA CYS A 80 9.58 -2.30 -0.84
C CYS A 80 10.87 -1.49 -0.79
N ARG A 81 11.75 -1.75 -1.74
CA ARG A 81 12.99 -0.99 -1.87
C ARG A 81 12.67 0.42 -2.36
N LYS A 82 13.52 1.38 -1.95
CA LYS A 82 13.28 2.77 -2.39
C LYS A 82 13.31 2.92 -3.91
N GLU A 83 14.10 2.09 -4.61
CA GLU A 83 14.18 2.12 -6.07
C GLU A 83 12.85 1.72 -6.71
N ASP A 84 12.03 0.95 -6.02
CA ASP A 84 10.79 0.41 -6.56
C ASP A 84 9.55 1.20 -6.17
N ILE A 85 9.68 2.17 -5.25
CA ILE A 85 8.48 2.82 -4.66
C ILE A 85 7.60 3.50 -5.71
N ALA A 86 8.17 4.20 -6.68
CA ALA A 86 7.38 4.89 -7.68
C ALA A 86 6.60 3.90 -8.55
N ALA A 87 7.24 2.80 -8.96
CA ALA A 87 6.58 1.76 -9.76
C ALA A 87 5.46 1.08 -8.96
N VAL A 88 5.72 0.80 -7.68
CA VAL A 88 4.75 0.21 -6.78
C VAL A 88 3.51 1.10 -6.65
N LEU A 89 3.71 2.38 -6.39
CA LEU A 89 2.59 3.31 -6.22
C LEU A 89 1.77 3.46 -7.51
N ARG A 90 2.44 3.50 -8.67
CA ARG A 90 1.73 3.53 -9.95
C ARG A 90 0.88 2.28 -10.16
N LYS A 91 1.41 1.11 -9.78
CA LYS A 91 0.67 -0.15 -9.89
C LYS A 91 -0.55 -0.19 -8.97
N ILE A 92 -0.39 0.28 -7.73
CA ILE A 92 -1.52 0.38 -6.82
C ILE A 92 -2.60 1.26 -7.44
N ARG A 93 -2.20 2.41 -7.99
CA ARG A 93 -3.15 3.33 -8.60
C ARG A 93 -3.91 2.72 -9.77
N GLU A 94 -3.24 1.90 -10.59
CA GLU A 94 -3.88 1.21 -11.71
C GLU A 94 -4.93 0.20 -11.26
N VAL A 95 -4.65 -0.52 -10.19
CA VAL A 95 -5.52 -1.62 -9.73
C VAL A 95 -6.64 -1.12 -8.83
N HIS A 96 -6.38 -0.10 -8.04
CA HIS A 96 -7.31 0.36 -7.01
C HIS A 96 -8.55 1.01 -7.65
N PRO A 97 -9.76 0.56 -7.29
CA PRO A 97 -10.99 1.09 -7.91
C PRO A 97 -11.40 2.46 -7.39
N TYR A 98 -10.87 2.89 -6.24
CA TYR A 98 -11.29 4.16 -5.65
C TYR A 98 -10.68 5.35 -6.38
N GLU A 99 -11.44 6.44 -6.43
CA GLU A 99 -10.96 7.71 -6.97
C GLU A 99 -9.79 8.25 -6.13
N GLU A 100 -9.92 8.15 -4.80
CA GLU A 100 -8.91 8.58 -3.84
C GLU A 100 -8.56 7.43 -2.90
N PRO A 101 -7.65 6.55 -3.29
CA PRO A 101 -7.30 5.42 -2.44
C PRO A 101 -6.49 5.85 -1.21
N ALA A 102 -6.71 5.16 -0.09
CA ALA A 102 -5.94 5.39 1.14
C ALA A 102 -4.64 4.60 1.04
N ILE A 103 -3.55 5.31 0.80
CA ILE A 103 -2.22 4.71 0.67
C ILE A 103 -1.27 5.47 1.60
N ASP A 104 -0.63 4.75 2.51
CA ASP A 104 0.35 5.33 3.43
C ASP A 104 1.74 4.81 3.08
N VAL A 105 2.71 5.72 3.05
CA VAL A 105 4.10 5.38 2.76
C VAL A 105 4.97 5.96 3.85
N VAL A 106 5.80 5.11 4.46
CA VAL A 106 6.65 5.50 5.58
C VAL A 106 8.08 5.06 5.31
N PRO A 107 9.08 5.95 5.44
CA PRO A 107 10.48 5.54 5.37
C PRO A 107 10.75 4.52 6.48
N GLN A 108 11.48 3.47 6.16
CA GLN A 108 11.66 2.37 7.10
C GLN A 108 13.11 1.88 7.10
N ILE A 109 13.64 1.62 8.28
CA ILE A 109 14.97 1.05 8.44
C ILE A 109 14.81 -0.46 8.59
N GLY A 110 15.51 -1.24 7.76
CA GLY A 110 15.53 -2.69 7.88
C GLY A 110 16.27 -3.11 9.13
N TRP A 111 15.75 -4.15 9.82
CA TRP A 111 16.35 -4.55 11.10
C TRP A 111 17.81 -5.00 10.96
N LYS A 112 18.18 -5.55 9.80
CA LYS A 112 19.55 -6.01 9.57
C LYS A 112 20.56 -4.87 9.55
N GLU A 113 20.12 -3.67 9.21
CA GLU A 113 20.99 -2.49 9.21
C GLU A 113 21.40 -2.08 10.62
N LEU A 114 20.63 -2.52 11.62
CA LEU A 114 20.87 -2.17 13.01
C LEU A 114 21.74 -3.17 13.74
N ILE A 115 22.11 -4.28 13.10
CA ILE A 115 22.94 -5.32 13.68
C ILE A 115 24.20 -5.47 12.81
N PRO A 116 25.33 -4.89 13.24
CA PRO A 116 26.59 -5.05 12.50
C PRO A 116 26.99 -6.52 12.48
N SER A 117 27.60 -6.98 11.45
CA SER A 117 28.15 -8.34 11.36
C SER A 117 27.07 -9.45 11.37
N LEU A 118 25.88 -9.15 10.89
CA LEU A 118 24.87 -10.19 10.77
C LEU A 118 25.21 -11.13 9.62
#